data_d9df6d0d113884e1ef1e066b8378d07a
#
_entry.id   d9df6d0d113884e1ef1e066b8378d07a
#
_cell.length_a   1.000
_cell.length_b   1.000
_cell.length_c   1.000
_cell.angle_alpha   90.00
_cell.angle_beta   90.00
_cell.angle_gamma   90.00
#
_symmetry.space_group_name_H-M   'P 1'
#
loop_
_entity.id
_entity.type
_entity.pdbx_description
1 polymer ?
#
loop_
_entity_poly.entity_id
_entity_poly.type
_entity_poly.pdbx_seq_one_letter_code
_entity_poly.pdbx_strand_id
1 'polypeptide(L)'
;MPPSSPPLLPAGLPHSIDSPDMQRAGRELLSLALIDARNHTLHLLSLYEEALGSPALAVERTGDAGVVPPVWLAGHIGWFAEWWIGRNTQRAFGADCPVRPTRLAAIEPAADDWWNPAQSSPAQRWSPGLPDLAQTKAYLLETLESTLELL
;
A
#
# COMPACT_ATOMS: atom_id res chain seq x y z
N MET A 1 10.60 42.86 34.40
CA MET A 1 10.94 41.59 33.76
C MET A 1 9.78 41.23 32.84
N PRO A 2 10.00 41.08 31.54
CA PRO A 2 8.98 40.58 30.65
C PRO A 2 8.75 39.10 30.97
N PRO A 3 7.50 38.58 30.90
CA PRO A 3 7.23 37.16 31.11
C PRO A 3 7.92 36.35 30.00
N SER A 4 8.69 35.36 30.46
CA SER A 4 9.30 34.39 29.54
C SER A 4 8.19 33.68 28.74
N SER A 5 8.21 33.81 27.44
CA SER A 5 7.35 33.04 26.54
C SER A 5 7.56 31.53 26.83
N PRO A 6 6.49 30.75 26.97
CA PRO A 6 6.64 29.31 27.12
C PRO A 6 7.38 28.75 25.88
N PRO A 7 8.23 27.73 26.08
CA PRO A 7 8.87 27.07 24.94
C PRO A 7 7.81 26.61 23.97
N LEU A 8 7.95 26.98 22.69
CA LEU A 8 7.15 26.42 21.60
C LEU A 8 7.37 24.91 21.64
N LEU A 9 6.37 24.19 22.10
CA LEU A 9 6.32 22.74 21.93
C LEU A 9 6.49 22.48 20.42
N PRO A 10 7.35 21.53 20.02
CA PRO A 10 7.43 21.16 18.62
C PRO A 10 6.03 20.85 18.13
N ALA A 11 5.69 21.34 16.95
CA ALA A 11 4.40 21.11 16.30
C ALA A 11 4.03 19.64 16.51
N GLY A 12 2.90 19.39 17.22
CA GLY A 12 2.59 18.08 17.76
C GLY A 12 2.67 17.01 16.68
N LEU A 13 3.22 15.85 17.03
CA LEU A 13 3.17 14.68 16.18
C LEU A 13 1.69 14.40 15.81
N PRO A 14 1.39 14.02 14.55
CA PRO A 14 0.05 13.66 14.15
C PRO A 14 -0.54 12.60 15.10
N HIS A 15 -1.79 12.76 15.49
CA HIS A 15 -2.46 11.82 16.38
C HIS A 15 -2.69 10.45 15.76
N SER A 16 -2.74 10.39 14.43
CA SER A 16 -2.89 9.16 13.64
C SER A 16 -2.35 9.36 12.23
N ILE A 17 -2.15 8.26 11.50
CA ILE A 17 -1.76 8.30 10.09
C ILE A 17 -2.82 8.95 9.20
N ASP A 18 -4.07 8.99 9.64
CA ASP A 18 -5.18 9.64 8.92
C ASP A 18 -5.27 11.14 9.20
N SER A 19 -4.45 11.66 10.10
CA SER A 19 -4.43 13.08 10.43
C SER A 19 -3.98 13.90 9.21
N PRO A 20 -4.64 15.06 8.92
CA PRO A 20 -4.20 15.97 7.88
C PRO A 20 -2.73 16.44 8.03
N ASP A 21 -2.21 16.44 9.26
CA ASP A 21 -0.82 16.80 9.54
C ASP A 21 0.19 15.80 8.96
N MET A 22 -0.22 14.55 8.70
CA MET A 22 0.62 13.56 8.02
C MET A 22 1.02 13.99 6.60
N GLN A 23 0.23 14.79 5.93
CA GLN A 23 0.56 15.33 4.59
C GLN A 23 1.77 16.27 4.63
N ARG A 24 2.13 16.77 5.81
CA ARG A 24 3.27 17.66 6.05
C ARG A 24 4.35 17.02 6.90
N ALA A 25 4.23 15.74 7.17
CA ALA A 25 5.19 15.00 7.97
C ALA A 25 6.55 14.94 7.27
N GLY A 26 7.61 14.98 8.07
CA GLY A 26 8.96 14.77 7.56
C GLY A 26 9.24 13.31 7.23
N ARG A 27 10.36 13.09 6.55
CA ARG A 27 10.80 11.77 6.05
C ARG A 27 10.76 10.68 7.12
N GLU A 28 11.27 10.95 8.31
CA GLU A 28 11.34 9.95 9.39
C GLU A 28 9.96 9.45 9.81
N LEU A 29 9.02 10.38 10.02
CA LEU A 29 7.66 10.02 10.43
C LEU A 29 6.90 9.31 9.30
N LEU A 30 7.06 9.75 8.05
CA LEU A 30 6.47 9.07 6.89
C LEU A 30 7.04 7.66 6.73
N SER A 31 8.35 7.46 6.93
CA SER A 31 8.96 6.13 6.88
C SER A 31 8.38 5.21 7.93
N LEU A 32 8.26 5.67 9.18
CA LEU A 32 7.66 4.90 10.27
C LEU A 32 6.20 4.55 9.97
N ALA A 33 5.42 5.51 9.47
CA ALA A 33 4.01 5.28 9.13
C ALA A 33 3.83 4.26 8.01
N LEU A 34 4.68 4.29 6.98
CA LEU A 34 4.66 3.31 5.90
C LEU A 34 5.02 1.91 6.38
N ILE A 35 6.05 1.78 7.21
CA ILE A 35 6.46 0.51 7.82
C ILE A 35 5.33 -0.05 8.70
N ASP A 36 4.76 0.79 9.56
CA ASP A 36 3.66 0.40 10.45
C ASP A 36 2.43 -0.07 9.67
N ALA A 37 2.01 0.69 8.67
CA ALA A 37 0.88 0.32 7.81
C ALA A 37 1.12 -1.00 7.07
N ARG A 38 2.34 -1.24 6.58
CA ARG A 38 2.70 -2.49 5.91
C ARG A 38 2.72 -3.67 6.88
N ASN A 39 3.28 -3.47 8.07
CA ASN A 39 3.28 -4.48 9.13
C ASN A 39 1.85 -4.84 9.53
N HIS A 40 0.96 -3.86 9.63
CA HIS A 40 -0.45 -4.11 9.91
C HIS A 40 -1.12 -4.93 8.82
N THR A 41 -0.87 -4.62 7.54
CA THR A 41 -1.34 -5.41 6.39
C THR A 41 -0.88 -6.86 6.47
N LEU A 42 0.41 -7.08 6.74
CA LEU A 42 0.99 -8.43 6.87
C LEU A 42 0.41 -9.19 8.08
N HIS A 43 0.17 -8.49 9.18
CA HIS A 43 -0.48 -9.07 10.35
C HIS A 43 -1.90 -9.53 10.04
N LEU A 44 -2.71 -8.69 9.39
CA LEU A 44 -4.06 -9.06 8.97
C LEU A 44 -4.05 -10.27 8.02
N LEU A 45 -3.12 -10.33 7.08
CA LEU A 45 -2.97 -11.51 6.22
C LEU A 45 -2.65 -12.78 7.02
N SER A 46 -1.81 -12.69 8.03
CA SER A 46 -1.50 -13.82 8.90
C SER A 46 -2.73 -14.29 9.68
N LEU A 47 -3.56 -13.38 10.17
CA LEU A 47 -4.82 -13.75 10.83
C LEU A 47 -5.78 -14.46 9.86
N TYR A 48 -5.88 -14.01 8.62
CA TYR A 48 -6.67 -14.70 7.59
C TYR A 48 -6.10 -16.10 7.30
N GLU A 49 -4.78 -16.23 7.20
CA GLU A 49 -4.11 -17.50 6.96
C GLU A 49 -4.36 -18.49 8.10
N GLU A 50 -4.26 -18.04 9.35
CA GLU A 50 -4.56 -18.86 10.54
C GLU A 50 -6.02 -19.32 10.57
N ALA A 51 -6.95 -18.44 10.21
CA ALA A 51 -8.39 -18.72 10.26
C ALA A 51 -8.87 -19.62 9.11
N LEU A 52 -8.32 -19.47 7.92
CA LEU A 52 -8.84 -20.07 6.69
C LEU A 52 -7.87 -21.06 6.03
N GLY A 53 -6.57 -21.02 6.38
CA GLY A 53 -5.51 -21.72 5.65
C GLY A 53 -5.14 -20.98 4.34
N SER A 54 -3.85 -21.04 3.97
CA SER A 54 -3.33 -20.34 2.79
C SER A 54 -4.10 -20.61 1.49
N PRO A 55 -4.47 -21.86 1.14
CA PRO A 55 -5.21 -22.14 -0.07
C PRO A 55 -6.59 -21.47 -0.10
N ALA A 56 -7.25 -21.35 1.06
CA ALA A 56 -8.60 -20.80 1.15
C ALA A 56 -8.64 -19.27 0.94
N LEU A 57 -7.51 -18.57 1.06
CA LEU A 57 -7.41 -17.14 0.81
C LEU A 57 -7.58 -16.77 -0.67
N ALA A 58 -7.38 -17.74 -1.57
CA ALA A 58 -7.49 -17.57 -3.01
C ALA A 58 -8.70 -18.32 -3.60
N VAL A 59 -9.59 -18.87 -2.77
CA VAL A 59 -10.77 -19.63 -3.23
C VAL A 59 -12.01 -18.78 -3.11
N GLU A 60 -12.73 -18.64 -4.21
CA GLU A 60 -14.04 -17.99 -4.23
C GLU A 60 -15.03 -18.78 -3.35
N ARG A 61 -15.66 -18.09 -2.42
CA ARG A 61 -16.78 -18.65 -1.65
C ARG A 61 -18.07 -18.43 -2.41
N THR A 62 -18.69 -19.51 -2.81
CA THR A 62 -20.00 -19.45 -3.48
C THR A 62 -21.03 -18.76 -2.58
N GLY A 63 -21.58 -17.66 -3.06
CA GLY A 63 -22.62 -16.89 -2.37
C GLY A 63 -22.22 -15.48 -1.92
N ASP A 64 -20.94 -15.16 -1.87
CA ASP A 64 -20.47 -13.83 -1.47
C ASP A 64 -20.14 -12.96 -2.69
N ALA A 65 -21.17 -12.56 -3.43
CA ALA A 65 -21.01 -11.60 -4.52
C ALA A 65 -20.44 -10.29 -3.97
N GLY A 66 -19.23 -9.94 -4.38
CA GLY A 66 -18.56 -8.70 -4.00
C GLY A 66 -17.41 -8.85 -2.99
N VAL A 67 -17.15 -10.05 -2.49
CA VAL A 67 -15.96 -10.29 -1.67
C VAL A 67 -14.71 -10.24 -2.54
N VAL A 68 -13.72 -9.46 -2.12
CA VAL A 68 -12.42 -9.39 -2.76
C VAL A 68 -11.48 -10.41 -2.10
N PRO A 69 -10.74 -11.23 -2.87
CA PRO A 69 -9.78 -12.17 -2.29
C PRO A 69 -8.75 -11.44 -1.43
N PRO A 70 -8.49 -11.88 -0.17
CA PRO A 70 -7.50 -11.23 0.69
C PRO A 70 -6.10 -11.16 0.06
N VAL A 71 -5.68 -12.20 -0.64
CA VAL A 71 -4.37 -12.23 -1.34
C VAL A 71 -4.33 -11.21 -2.48
N TRP A 72 -5.40 -11.11 -3.27
CA TRP A 72 -5.47 -10.11 -4.33
C TRP A 72 -5.45 -8.69 -3.77
N LEU A 73 -6.22 -8.44 -2.70
CA LEU A 73 -6.27 -7.12 -2.05
C LEU A 73 -4.89 -6.72 -1.51
N ALA A 74 -4.16 -7.66 -0.94
CA ALA A 74 -2.80 -7.43 -0.47
C ALA A 74 -1.86 -7.04 -1.63
N GLY A 75 -1.90 -7.78 -2.73
CA GLY A 75 -1.13 -7.45 -3.93
C GLY A 75 -1.50 -6.09 -4.50
N HIS A 76 -2.79 -5.76 -4.51
CA HIS A 76 -3.29 -4.46 -4.93
C HIS A 76 -2.75 -3.31 -4.05
N ILE A 77 -2.61 -3.50 -2.75
CA ILE A 77 -2.01 -2.50 -1.84
C ILE A 77 -0.56 -2.20 -2.25
N GLY A 78 0.23 -3.23 -2.55
CA GLY A 78 1.61 -3.06 -3.05
C GLY A 78 1.63 -2.38 -4.42
N TRP A 79 0.80 -2.86 -5.35
CA TRP A 79 0.67 -2.28 -6.69
C TRP A 79 0.23 -0.81 -6.64
N PHE A 80 -0.67 -0.44 -5.75
CA PHE A 80 -1.13 0.94 -5.60
C PHE A 80 0.01 1.89 -5.21
N ALA A 81 0.85 1.50 -4.26
CA ALA A 81 2.03 2.28 -3.88
C ALA A 81 3.04 2.40 -5.04
N GLU A 82 3.30 1.30 -5.74
CA GLU A 82 4.18 1.30 -6.91
C GLU A 82 3.62 2.17 -8.04
N TRP A 83 2.34 2.03 -8.37
CA TRP A 83 1.67 2.76 -9.45
C TRP A 83 1.68 4.27 -9.23
N TRP A 84 1.33 4.71 -8.03
CA TRP A 84 1.17 6.13 -7.73
C TRP A 84 2.45 6.82 -7.27
N ILE A 85 3.38 6.09 -6.67
CA ILE A 85 4.61 6.64 -6.11
C ILE A 85 5.84 6.15 -6.88
N GLY A 86 6.14 4.86 -6.81
CA GLY A 86 7.40 4.31 -7.32
C GLY A 86 7.61 4.55 -8.81
N ARG A 87 6.59 4.29 -9.60
CA ARG A 87 6.60 4.40 -11.07
C ARG A 87 6.25 5.79 -11.59
N ASN A 88 5.73 6.67 -10.74
CA ASN A 88 5.31 8.01 -11.14
C ASN A 88 6.52 8.94 -11.29
N THR A 89 6.91 9.21 -12.53
CA THR A 89 8.06 10.10 -12.84
C THR A 89 7.82 11.56 -12.49
N GLN A 90 6.56 11.94 -12.27
CA GLN A 90 6.13 13.31 -11.99
C GLN A 90 5.66 13.52 -10.55
N ARG A 91 5.95 12.56 -9.64
CA ARG A 91 5.55 12.64 -8.23
C ARG A 91 6.06 13.88 -7.50
N ALA A 92 7.21 14.43 -7.94
CA ALA A 92 7.79 15.62 -7.33
C ALA A 92 6.94 16.88 -7.49
N PHE A 93 5.97 16.88 -8.41
CA PHE A 93 5.02 17.99 -8.56
C PHE A 93 3.94 18.01 -7.45
N GLY A 94 3.86 16.99 -6.60
CA GLY A 94 2.91 16.94 -5.49
C GLY A 94 1.47 17.10 -5.96
N ALA A 95 0.78 18.12 -5.44
CA ALA A 95 -0.62 18.40 -5.79
C ALA A 95 -0.81 18.79 -7.27
N ASP A 96 0.23 19.28 -7.92
CA ASP A 96 0.19 19.68 -9.34
C ASP A 96 0.55 18.53 -10.29
N CYS A 97 0.72 17.31 -9.75
CA CYS A 97 0.98 16.13 -10.55
C CYS A 97 -0.18 15.86 -11.52
N PRO A 98 0.10 15.62 -12.82
CA PRO A 98 -0.94 15.26 -13.77
C PRO A 98 -1.75 14.03 -13.33
N VAL A 99 -3.04 14.00 -13.64
CA VAL A 99 -3.91 12.83 -13.37
C VAL A 99 -3.40 11.56 -14.06
N ARG A 100 -2.72 11.72 -15.20
CA ARG A 100 -2.10 10.62 -15.95
C ARG A 100 -0.61 10.90 -16.15
N PRO A 101 0.21 10.73 -15.12
CA PRO A 101 1.64 10.93 -15.23
C PRO A 101 2.28 9.84 -16.09
N THR A 102 3.44 10.13 -16.64
CA THR A 102 4.31 9.10 -17.23
C THR A 102 4.79 8.15 -16.13
N ARG A 103 4.77 6.85 -16.40
CA ARG A 103 5.16 5.82 -15.43
C ARG A 103 6.33 4.98 -15.94
N LEU A 104 7.17 4.60 -15.01
CA LEU A 104 8.21 3.60 -15.23
C LEU A 104 7.57 2.20 -15.37
N ALA A 105 8.35 1.23 -15.81
CA ALA A 105 7.95 -0.17 -15.82
C ALA A 105 7.67 -0.67 -14.39
N ALA A 106 6.78 -1.65 -14.26
CA ALA A 106 6.51 -2.31 -12.99
C ALA A 106 7.70 -3.18 -12.56
N ILE A 107 7.89 -3.34 -11.24
CA ILE A 107 8.84 -4.29 -10.66
C ILE A 107 8.53 -5.70 -11.16
N GLU A 108 7.26 -6.09 -11.07
CA GLU A 108 6.75 -7.32 -11.66
C GLU A 108 6.03 -6.99 -12.98
N PRO A 109 6.51 -7.48 -14.14
CA PRO A 109 5.95 -7.11 -15.45
C PRO A 109 4.44 -7.33 -15.60
N ALA A 110 3.89 -8.35 -14.92
CA ALA A 110 2.48 -8.68 -14.98
C ALA A 110 1.61 -7.98 -13.91
N ALA A 111 2.20 -7.14 -13.07
CA ALA A 111 1.51 -6.51 -11.94
C ALA A 111 0.26 -5.71 -12.35
N ASP A 112 0.32 -5.02 -13.50
CA ASP A 112 -0.80 -4.24 -14.00
C ASP A 112 -1.96 -5.14 -14.44
N ASP A 113 -1.67 -6.31 -15.01
CA ASP A 113 -2.71 -7.27 -15.39
C ASP A 113 -3.34 -7.94 -14.15
N TRP A 114 -2.54 -8.18 -13.13
CA TRP A 114 -3.00 -8.85 -11.90
C TRP A 114 -3.78 -7.93 -10.97
N TRP A 115 -3.24 -6.76 -10.67
CA TRP A 115 -3.68 -5.94 -9.54
C TRP A 115 -4.27 -4.58 -9.91
N ASN A 116 -4.25 -4.19 -11.19
CA ASN A 116 -4.93 -2.99 -11.62
C ASN A 116 -6.45 -3.25 -11.68
N PRO A 117 -7.27 -2.58 -10.85
CA PRO A 117 -8.72 -2.82 -10.83
C PRO A 117 -9.42 -2.44 -12.14
N ALA A 118 -8.79 -1.61 -12.98
CA ALA A 118 -9.32 -1.29 -14.31
C ALA A 118 -9.09 -2.41 -15.34
N GLN A 119 -8.15 -3.32 -15.08
CA GLN A 119 -7.79 -4.42 -15.98
C GLN A 119 -8.26 -5.78 -15.46
N SER A 120 -8.37 -5.96 -14.14
CA SER A 120 -8.82 -7.19 -13.51
C SER A 120 -10.30 -7.17 -13.16
N SER A 121 -11.10 -8.02 -13.78
CA SER A 121 -12.50 -8.21 -13.38
C SER A 121 -12.60 -8.89 -11.99
N PRO A 122 -13.73 -8.76 -11.28
CA PRO A 122 -13.94 -9.47 -10.01
C PRO A 122 -13.64 -10.96 -10.08
N ALA A 123 -14.05 -11.64 -11.16
CA ALA A 123 -13.80 -13.07 -11.36
C ALA A 123 -12.29 -13.38 -11.55
N GLN A 124 -11.56 -12.53 -12.27
CA GLN A 124 -10.12 -12.71 -12.48
C GLN A 124 -9.31 -12.60 -11.19
N ARG A 125 -9.81 -11.88 -10.19
CA ARG A 125 -9.16 -11.75 -8.88
C ARG A 125 -9.10 -13.05 -8.08
N TRP A 126 -9.89 -14.05 -8.46
CA TRP A 126 -9.91 -15.40 -7.91
C TRP A 126 -9.15 -16.41 -8.78
N SER A 127 -8.50 -15.97 -9.84
CA SER A 127 -7.80 -16.86 -10.76
C SER A 127 -6.62 -17.59 -10.09
N PRO A 128 -6.47 -18.89 -10.31
CA PRO A 128 -5.32 -19.65 -9.79
C PRO A 128 -3.98 -19.24 -10.44
N GLY A 129 -4.00 -18.50 -11.53
CA GLY A 129 -2.80 -17.97 -12.19
C GLY A 129 -2.20 -16.73 -11.53
N LEU A 130 -2.83 -16.21 -10.47
CA LEU A 130 -2.30 -15.08 -9.69
C LEU A 130 -1.17 -15.54 -8.76
N PRO A 131 -0.29 -14.60 -8.32
CA PRO A 131 0.71 -14.90 -7.32
C PRO A 131 0.11 -15.50 -6.06
N ASP A 132 0.79 -16.48 -5.49
CA ASP A 132 0.41 -17.06 -4.20
C ASP A 132 0.68 -16.10 -3.03
N LEU A 133 0.32 -16.53 -1.82
CA LEU A 133 0.51 -15.71 -0.62
C LEU A 133 1.97 -15.34 -0.37
N ALA A 134 2.91 -16.27 -0.58
CA ALA A 134 4.33 -16.03 -0.36
C ALA A 134 4.89 -15.02 -1.37
N GLN A 135 4.55 -15.17 -2.63
CA GLN A 135 4.93 -14.24 -3.70
C GLN A 135 4.32 -12.85 -3.47
N THR A 136 3.07 -12.80 -3.03
CA THR A 136 2.38 -11.54 -2.72
C THR A 136 3.03 -10.84 -1.52
N LYS A 137 3.40 -11.56 -0.45
CA LYS A 137 4.14 -11.00 0.69
C LYS A 137 5.51 -10.46 0.25
N ALA A 138 6.23 -11.16 -0.60
CA ALA A 138 7.51 -10.70 -1.14
C ALA A 138 7.35 -9.39 -1.94
N TYR A 139 6.35 -9.33 -2.81
CA TYR A 139 6.03 -8.11 -3.56
C TYR A 139 5.66 -6.93 -2.65
N LEU A 140 4.89 -7.17 -1.58
CA LEU A 140 4.57 -6.16 -0.58
C LEU A 140 5.82 -5.57 0.10
N LEU A 141 6.81 -6.39 0.40
CA LEU A 141 8.08 -5.94 1.00
C LEU A 141 8.90 -5.15 -0.01
N GLU A 142 9.05 -5.66 -1.22
CA GLU A 142 9.81 -5.00 -2.29
C GLU A 142 9.25 -3.62 -2.64
N THR A 143 7.93 -3.49 -2.74
CA THR A 143 7.28 -2.19 -2.99
C THR A 143 7.40 -1.24 -1.81
N LEU A 144 7.45 -1.73 -0.57
CA LEU A 144 7.73 -0.91 0.60
C LEU A 144 9.16 -0.36 0.56
N GLU A 145 10.16 -1.24 0.36
CA GLU A 145 11.57 -0.85 0.27
C GLU A 145 11.77 0.21 -0.81
N SER A 146 11.26 -0.05 -2.01
CA SER A 146 11.30 0.89 -3.14
C SER A 146 10.64 2.24 -2.81
N THR A 147 9.54 2.25 -2.07
CA THR A 147 8.86 3.49 -1.66
C THR A 147 9.68 4.25 -0.61
N LEU A 148 10.27 3.54 0.36
CA LEU A 148 11.11 4.15 1.40
C LEU A 148 12.38 4.81 0.83
N GLU A 149 12.96 4.24 -0.23
CA GLU A 149 14.12 4.83 -0.91
C GLU A 149 13.81 6.18 -1.58
N LEU A 150 12.54 6.45 -1.86
CA LEU A 150 12.11 7.68 -2.51
C LEU A 150 11.78 8.82 -1.54
N LEU A 151 11.76 8.55 -0.24
CA LEU A 151 11.58 9.55 0.80
C LEU A 151 12.90 10.24 1.15
#